data_e582df2004846e1cd3d52eb1507d8361
#
_entry.id   e582df2004846e1cd3d52eb1507d8361
#
_cell.length_a   1.000
_cell.length_b   1.000
_cell.length_c   1.000
_cell.angle_alpha   90.00
_cell.angle_beta   90.00
_cell.angle_gamma   90.00
#
_symmetry.space_group_name_H-M   'P 1'
#
loop_
_entity.id
_entity.type
_entity.pdbx_description
1 polymer ?
#
loop_
_entity_poly.entity_id
_entity_poly.type
_entity_poly.pdbx_seq_one_letter_code
_entity_poly.pdbx_strand_id
1 'polypeptide(L)'
;MAFLSIKNLFFSYKKTPVIADFSLEVREGTFTTLLGPSGCGKTTLLRLLGGFLEPASGKISMNGVTMNGILPNKRRMGVVFQDYALFPHLSVEQNLFYGLNIERNGRKYKESNKKIVLEMAELLGISELLGRFPSELSGGQQQRVALGRVLVLKPNILLMDEPLSSLDANLRKKVRAELKEIQKRLKITTIYVTHDREEALSLSDEIAVMNEGRILQHGTPREHYFNPADRFTASFMGETNFLDERMVRPEWIEIFPADFSKEGQKGVVTDIEFLGSFTRYKVQVDGKTVLVDKSTVLQGAIKIGDEVRINILNECRLS
;
A
#
# COMPACT_ATOMS: atom_id res chain seq x y z
N MET A 1 -15.25 -18.33 -1.10
CA MET A 1 -15.67 -17.57 -2.31
C MET A 1 -15.08 -16.19 -2.24
N ALA A 2 -14.70 -15.58 -3.38
CA ALA A 2 -14.21 -14.21 -3.40
C ALA A 2 -15.34 -13.24 -3.04
N PHE A 3 -15.06 -12.25 -2.18
CA PHE A 3 -15.99 -11.19 -1.81
C PHE A 3 -16.11 -10.15 -2.91
N LEU A 4 -14.96 -9.71 -3.46
CA LEU A 4 -14.88 -8.89 -4.66
C LEU A 4 -14.14 -9.69 -5.73
N SER A 5 -14.71 -9.79 -6.92
CA SER A 5 -14.10 -10.46 -8.07
C SER A 5 -14.08 -9.52 -9.27
N ILE A 6 -12.91 -9.34 -9.83
CA ILE A 6 -12.64 -8.57 -11.04
C ILE A 6 -12.12 -9.57 -12.08
N LYS A 7 -12.75 -9.63 -13.26
CA LYS A 7 -12.38 -10.59 -14.30
C LYS A 7 -12.20 -9.90 -15.65
N ASN A 8 -11.02 -10.09 -16.24
CA ASN A 8 -10.64 -9.64 -17.59
C ASN A 8 -11.07 -8.18 -17.86
N LEU A 9 -10.74 -7.28 -16.91
CA LEU A 9 -11.12 -5.88 -16.97
C LEU A 9 -10.24 -5.13 -17.97
N PHE A 10 -10.88 -4.36 -18.86
CA PHE A 10 -10.20 -3.47 -19.80
C PHE A 10 -10.76 -2.06 -19.68
N PHE A 11 -9.88 -1.07 -19.73
CA PHE A 11 -10.27 0.34 -19.77
C PHE A 11 -9.24 1.17 -20.50
N SER A 12 -9.72 2.15 -21.28
CA SER A 12 -8.89 3.12 -22.01
C SER A 12 -9.46 4.52 -21.85
N TYR A 13 -8.60 5.50 -21.65
CA TYR A 13 -8.95 6.91 -21.85
C TYR A 13 -8.83 7.25 -23.34
N LYS A 14 -9.94 7.49 -23.99
CA LYS A 14 -9.99 7.65 -25.47
C LYS A 14 -9.36 6.42 -26.16
N LYS A 15 -8.16 6.56 -26.72
CA LYS A 15 -7.42 5.49 -27.41
C LYS A 15 -6.23 4.95 -26.60
N THR A 16 -5.94 5.51 -25.43
CA THR A 16 -4.81 5.08 -24.59
C THR A 16 -5.26 4.01 -23.59
N PRO A 17 -4.83 2.76 -23.74
CA PRO A 17 -5.15 1.71 -22.79
C PRO A 17 -4.48 2.00 -21.43
N VAL A 18 -5.21 1.78 -20.34
CA VAL A 18 -4.74 2.02 -18.97
C VAL A 18 -4.92 0.79 -18.11
N ILE A 19 -5.99 0.03 -18.31
CA ILE A 19 -6.20 -1.28 -17.69
C ILE A 19 -6.31 -2.30 -18.83
N ALA A 20 -5.51 -3.37 -18.75
CA ALA A 20 -5.40 -4.37 -19.80
C ALA A 20 -5.41 -5.78 -19.19
N ASP A 21 -6.52 -6.50 -19.39
CA ASP A 21 -6.72 -7.88 -18.92
C ASP A 21 -6.49 -8.03 -17.40
N PHE A 22 -7.06 -7.11 -16.63
CA PHE A 22 -6.88 -7.08 -15.18
C PHE A 22 -7.86 -8.02 -14.50
N SER A 23 -7.35 -8.99 -13.73
CA SER A 23 -8.15 -9.92 -12.94
C SER A 23 -7.63 -9.99 -11.51
N LEU A 24 -8.54 -9.88 -10.51
CA LEU A 24 -8.20 -9.92 -9.09
C LEU A 24 -9.37 -10.49 -8.29
N GLU A 25 -9.09 -11.35 -7.36
CA GLU A 25 -10.04 -11.82 -6.37
C GLU A 25 -9.64 -11.36 -4.97
N VAL A 26 -10.57 -10.78 -4.24
CA VAL A 26 -10.35 -10.25 -2.90
C VAL A 26 -11.26 -10.96 -1.91
N ARG A 27 -10.71 -11.45 -0.82
CA ARG A 27 -11.46 -12.12 0.25
C ARG A 27 -12.11 -11.09 1.18
N GLU A 28 -13.20 -11.48 1.81
CA GLU A 28 -13.89 -10.64 2.79
C GLU A 28 -12.98 -10.34 4.00
N GLY A 29 -13.01 -9.10 4.46
CA GLY A 29 -12.26 -8.65 5.63
C GLY A 29 -10.76 -8.50 5.41
N THR A 30 -10.22 -8.80 4.20
CA THR A 30 -8.79 -8.65 3.92
C THR A 30 -8.41 -7.20 3.59
N PHE A 31 -7.18 -6.86 3.90
CA PHE A 31 -6.52 -5.63 3.47
C PHE A 31 -5.65 -5.96 2.24
N THR A 32 -6.15 -5.62 1.04
CA THR A 32 -5.44 -5.86 -0.22
C THR A 32 -4.87 -4.56 -0.76
N THR A 33 -3.57 -4.54 -1.00
CA THR A 33 -2.89 -3.36 -1.56
C THR A 33 -2.62 -3.54 -3.05
N LEU A 34 -2.97 -2.52 -3.82
CA LEU A 34 -2.54 -2.33 -5.21
C LEU A 34 -1.26 -1.51 -5.19
N LEU A 35 -0.13 -2.14 -5.46
CA LEU A 35 1.19 -1.54 -5.41
C LEU A 35 1.78 -1.43 -6.82
N GLY A 36 2.41 -0.32 -7.14
CA GLY A 36 3.05 -0.16 -8.45
C GLY A 36 3.51 1.28 -8.70
N PRO A 37 4.26 1.55 -9.77
CA PRO A 37 4.76 2.87 -10.12
C PRO A 37 3.61 3.84 -10.44
N SER A 38 3.93 5.14 -10.42
CA SER A 38 2.98 6.18 -10.85
C SER A 38 2.56 5.96 -12.30
N GLY A 39 1.28 6.12 -12.59
CA GLY A 39 0.74 5.96 -13.95
C GLY A 39 0.42 4.51 -14.37
N CYS A 40 0.68 3.48 -13.56
CA CYS A 40 0.37 2.09 -13.94
C CYS A 40 -1.13 1.72 -13.90
N GLY A 41 -2.04 2.65 -13.53
CA GLY A 41 -3.48 2.44 -13.59
C GLY A 41 -4.20 2.26 -12.25
N LYS A 42 -3.53 2.33 -11.08
CA LYS A 42 -4.12 2.08 -9.75
C LYS A 42 -5.34 2.95 -9.43
N THR A 43 -5.19 4.27 -9.52
CA THR A 43 -6.30 5.23 -9.32
C THR A 43 -7.43 5.01 -10.31
N THR A 44 -7.11 4.68 -11.57
CA THR A 44 -8.12 4.36 -12.59
C THR A 44 -8.91 3.12 -12.21
N LEU A 45 -8.23 2.07 -11.75
CA LEU A 45 -8.89 0.87 -11.25
C LEU A 45 -9.81 1.18 -10.06
N LEU A 46 -9.33 1.96 -9.11
CA LEU A 46 -10.14 2.38 -7.95
C LEU A 46 -11.40 3.14 -8.39
N ARG A 47 -11.29 4.03 -9.41
CA ARG A 47 -12.44 4.74 -9.98
C ARG A 47 -13.42 3.80 -10.69
N LEU A 48 -12.93 2.76 -11.37
CA LEU A 48 -13.78 1.71 -11.97
C LEU A 48 -14.53 0.92 -10.90
N LEU A 49 -13.86 0.52 -9.81
CA LEU A 49 -14.49 -0.14 -8.66
C LEU A 49 -15.54 0.74 -8.01
N GLY A 50 -15.23 2.00 -7.77
CA GLY A 50 -16.15 2.98 -7.19
C GLY A 50 -17.33 3.35 -8.10
N GLY A 51 -17.29 2.99 -9.39
CA GLY A 51 -18.34 3.31 -10.37
C GLY A 51 -18.31 4.73 -10.91
N PHE A 52 -17.17 5.43 -10.74
CA PHE A 52 -16.94 6.74 -11.36
C PHE A 52 -16.50 6.64 -12.82
N LEU A 53 -16.10 5.44 -13.24
CA LEU A 53 -15.76 5.07 -14.61
C LEU A 53 -16.44 3.73 -14.93
N GLU A 54 -16.78 3.51 -16.20
CA GLU A 54 -17.28 2.24 -16.68
C GLU A 54 -16.19 1.51 -17.48
N PRO A 55 -15.98 0.21 -17.24
CA PRO A 55 -15.01 -0.56 -18.00
C PRO A 55 -15.43 -0.74 -19.46
N ALA A 56 -14.48 -0.80 -20.37
CA ALA A 56 -14.73 -1.09 -21.78
C ALA A 56 -15.18 -2.56 -21.98
N SER A 57 -14.60 -3.47 -21.18
CA SER A 57 -15.03 -4.88 -21.11
C SER A 57 -14.58 -5.49 -19.77
N GLY A 58 -15.02 -6.73 -19.52
CA GLY A 58 -14.78 -7.43 -18.28
C GLY A 58 -15.88 -7.21 -17.24
N LYS A 59 -15.71 -7.82 -16.08
CA LYS A 59 -16.75 -7.88 -15.06
C LYS A 59 -16.20 -7.57 -13.68
N ILE A 60 -16.91 -6.69 -12.94
CA ILE A 60 -16.72 -6.44 -11.52
C ILE A 60 -17.94 -7.02 -10.80
N SER A 61 -17.72 -7.87 -9.79
CA SER A 61 -18.81 -8.42 -8.99
C SER A 61 -18.44 -8.42 -7.49
N MET A 62 -19.43 -8.13 -6.64
CA MET A 62 -19.32 -8.15 -5.20
C MET A 62 -20.39 -9.07 -4.61
N ASN A 63 -19.98 -10.05 -3.80
CA ASN A 63 -20.89 -11.11 -3.30
C ASN A 63 -21.72 -11.76 -4.40
N GLY A 64 -21.13 -12.02 -5.57
CA GLY A 64 -21.82 -12.59 -6.72
C GLY A 64 -22.68 -11.61 -7.53
N VAL A 65 -22.96 -10.41 -7.03
CA VAL A 65 -23.73 -9.37 -7.71
C VAL A 65 -22.83 -8.55 -8.63
N THR A 66 -23.23 -8.41 -9.89
CA THR A 66 -22.50 -7.59 -10.87
C THR A 66 -22.61 -6.11 -10.53
N MET A 67 -21.46 -5.40 -10.53
CA MET A 67 -21.36 -3.97 -10.22
C MET A 67 -21.30 -3.08 -11.46
N ASN A 68 -21.05 -3.64 -12.66
CA ASN A 68 -21.07 -2.87 -13.91
C ASN A 68 -22.45 -2.20 -14.10
N GLY A 69 -22.44 -0.93 -14.52
CA GLY A 69 -23.66 -0.12 -14.70
C GLY A 69 -24.35 0.34 -13.41
N ILE A 70 -23.85 -0.06 -12.22
CA ILE A 70 -24.40 0.40 -10.95
C ILE A 70 -23.75 1.73 -10.58
N LEU A 71 -24.56 2.74 -10.29
CA LEU A 71 -24.12 4.08 -9.89
C LEU A 71 -23.31 4.04 -8.57
N PRO A 72 -22.32 4.93 -8.37
CA PRO A 72 -21.44 4.95 -7.19
C PRO A 72 -22.18 4.88 -5.85
N ASN A 73 -23.24 5.67 -5.69
CA ASN A 73 -24.02 5.74 -4.45
C ASN A 73 -24.83 4.46 -4.14
N LYS A 74 -24.95 3.54 -5.10
CA LYS A 74 -25.66 2.26 -4.93
C LYS A 74 -24.71 1.07 -4.73
N ARG A 75 -23.39 1.26 -4.92
CA ARG A 75 -22.40 0.17 -4.79
C ARG A 75 -22.06 -0.19 -3.35
N ARG A 76 -22.42 0.63 -2.36
CA ARG A 76 -22.01 0.49 -0.95
C ARG A 76 -20.50 0.35 -0.77
N MET A 77 -19.74 1.05 -1.60
CA MET A 77 -18.28 1.17 -1.51
C MET A 77 -17.95 2.56 -0.98
N GLY A 78 -17.16 2.61 0.08
CA GLY A 78 -16.65 3.86 0.62
C GLY A 78 -15.34 4.25 -0.05
N VAL A 79 -15.17 5.51 -0.43
CA VAL A 79 -13.95 6.00 -1.08
C VAL A 79 -13.31 7.10 -0.27
N VAL A 80 -12.02 6.94 0.06
CA VAL A 80 -11.16 7.98 0.63
C VAL A 80 -10.16 8.38 -0.44
N PHE A 81 -10.24 9.65 -0.86
CA PHE A 81 -9.38 10.22 -1.89
C PHE A 81 -8.06 10.75 -1.29
N GLN A 82 -7.06 10.94 -2.12
CA GLN A 82 -5.73 11.40 -1.76
C GLN A 82 -5.72 12.78 -1.07
N ASP A 83 -6.61 13.69 -1.49
CA ASP A 83 -6.79 15.03 -0.94
C ASP A 83 -7.80 15.08 0.23
N TYR A 84 -8.22 13.90 0.73
CA TYR A 84 -9.25 13.71 1.76
C TYR A 84 -10.64 14.23 1.37
N ALA A 85 -10.76 15.14 0.43
CA ALA A 85 -11.98 15.76 -0.08
C ALA A 85 -12.97 16.19 1.05
N LEU A 86 -12.48 16.70 2.17
CA LEU A 86 -13.31 17.22 3.25
C LEU A 86 -14.03 18.48 2.80
N PHE A 87 -15.27 18.67 3.29
CA PHE A 87 -16.01 19.89 3.05
C PHE A 87 -15.46 21.00 3.95
N PRO A 88 -14.75 22.01 3.40
CA PRO A 88 -14.01 22.98 4.19
C PRO A 88 -14.91 23.94 5.02
N HIS A 89 -16.14 24.10 4.59
CA HIS A 89 -17.16 24.95 5.22
C HIS A 89 -18.03 24.21 6.26
N LEU A 90 -17.79 22.93 6.46
CA LEU A 90 -18.48 22.10 7.45
C LEU A 90 -17.53 21.73 8.59
N SER A 91 -18.03 21.70 9.82
CA SER A 91 -17.28 21.19 10.97
C SER A 91 -16.99 19.68 10.82
N VAL A 92 -16.11 19.12 11.66
CA VAL A 92 -15.85 17.68 11.72
C VAL A 92 -17.14 16.90 11.93
N GLU A 93 -17.97 17.28 12.89
CA GLU A 93 -19.27 16.65 13.14
C GLU A 93 -20.15 16.68 11.89
N GLN A 94 -20.27 17.83 11.23
CA GLN A 94 -21.06 18.00 10.02
C GLN A 94 -20.51 17.18 8.84
N ASN A 95 -19.19 17.07 8.70
CA ASN A 95 -18.55 16.20 7.71
C ASN A 95 -18.94 14.74 7.93
N LEU A 96 -18.92 14.25 9.18
CA LEU A 96 -19.33 12.88 9.52
C LEU A 96 -20.83 12.65 9.26
N PHE A 97 -21.68 13.62 9.56
CA PHE A 97 -23.12 13.54 9.33
C PHE A 97 -23.52 13.60 7.86
N TYR A 98 -22.68 14.16 6.98
CA TYR A 98 -23.06 14.53 5.62
C TYR A 98 -23.69 13.37 4.85
N GLY A 99 -23.03 12.21 4.81
CA GLY A 99 -23.54 11.03 4.11
C GLY A 99 -24.80 10.45 4.71
N LEU A 100 -24.93 10.42 6.05
CA LEU A 100 -26.10 9.93 6.75
C LEU A 100 -27.36 10.77 6.46
N ASN A 101 -27.20 12.06 6.20
CA ASN A 101 -28.30 12.96 5.88
C ASN A 101 -28.81 12.78 4.44
N ILE A 102 -27.93 12.48 3.48
CA ILE A 102 -28.29 12.24 2.08
C ILE A 102 -29.05 10.92 1.92
N GLU A 103 -28.58 9.83 2.54
CA GLU A 103 -29.21 8.51 2.42
C GLU A 103 -30.66 8.46 2.92
N ARG A 104 -31.08 9.41 3.77
CA ARG A 104 -32.36 9.39 4.46
C ARG A 104 -33.29 10.55 4.08
N ASN A 105 -33.26 11.02 2.83
CA ASN A 105 -34.15 12.05 2.29
C ASN A 105 -34.23 13.35 3.12
N GLY A 106 -33.10 13.85 3.57
CA GLY A 106 -33.02 15.18 4.22
C GLY A 106 -33.75 15.33 5.56
N ARG A 107 -34.22 14.23 6.17
CA ARG A 107 -34.79 14.28 7.51
C ARG A 107 -33.70 14.59 8.52
N LYS A 108 -33.71 15.83 9.02
CA LYS A 108 -32.81 16.38 10.02
C LYS A 108 -32.55 15.38 11.17
N TYR A 109 -31.26 15.37 11.60
CA TYR A 109 -30.73 14.89 12.87
C TYR A 109 -31.68 13.97 13.65
N LYS A 110 -31.64 12.67 13.36
CA LYS A 110 -32.21 11.70 14.28
C LYS A 110 -31.19 11.40 15.38
N GLU A 111 -31.67 11.27 16.62
CA GLU A 111 -30.86 10.85 17.78
C GLU A 111 -29.99 9.62 17.46
N SER A 112 -30.50 8.68 16.64
CA SER A 112 -29.78 7.51 16.16
C SER A 112 -28.54 7.85 15.31
N ASN A 113 -28.58 8.90 14.49
CA ASN A 113 -27.44 9.31 13.68
C ASN A 113 -26.36 9.98 14.54
N LYS A 114 -26.77 10.75 15.55
CA LYS A 114 -25.83 11.35 16.50
C LYS A 114 -25.04 10.30 17.24
N LYS A 115 -25.69 9.23 17.69
CA LYS A 115 -25.02 8.10 18.35
C LYS A 115 -23.98 7.47 17.43
N ILE A 116 -24.29 7.19 16.16
CA ILE A 116 -23.36 6.63 15.18
C ILE A 116 -22.13 7.52 14.99
N VAL A 117 -22.33 8.84 14.87
CA VAL A 117 -21.23 9.81 14.70
C VAL A 117 -20.34 9.86 15.93
N LEU A 118 -20.92 9.88 17.15
CA LEU A 118 -20.15 9.89 18.39
C LEU A 118 -19.35 8.61 18.59
N GLU A 119 -19.94 7.44 18.36
CA GLU A 119 -19.23 6.15 18.38
C GLU A 119 -18.07 6.11 17.37
N MET A 120 -18.28 6.65 16.16
CA MET A 120 -17.24 6.73 15.15
C MET A 120 -16.13 7.71 15.54
N ALA A 121 -16.49 8.86 16.10
CA ALA A 121 -15.53 9.85 16.56
C ALA A 121 -14.65 9.31 17.70
N GLU A 122 -15.23 8.54 18.62
CA GLU A 122 -14.52 7.85 19.69
C GLU A 122 -13.56 6.77 19.11
N LEU A 123 -14.07 5.93 18.19
CA LEU A 123 -13.26 4.89 17.54
C LEU A 123 -12.02 5.45 16.85
N LEU A 124 -12.15 6.64 16.24
CA LEU A 124 -11.09 7.29 15.46
C LEU A 124 -10.26 8.28 16.31
N GLY A 125 -10.59 8.46 17.60
CA GLY A 125 -9.89 9.39 18.48
C GLY A 125 -10.01 10.86 18.06
N ILE A 126 -11.20 11.26 17.55
CA ILE A 126 -11.48 12.63 17.07
C ILE A 126 -12.65 13.29 17.80
N SER A 127 -13.10 12.73 18.92
CA SER A 127 -14.25 13.24 19.69
C SER A 127 -14.10 14.71 20.09
N GLU A 128 -12.89 15.13 20.49
CA GLU A 128 -12.59 16.50 20.90
C GLU A 128 -12.47 17.49 19.73
N LEU A 129 -12.49 16.97 18.49
CA LEU A 129 -12.36 17.75 17.28
C LEU A 129 -13.69 18.04 16.59
N LEU A 130 -14.82 17.53 17.08
CA LEU A 130 -16.13 17.57 16.42
C LEU A 130 -16.59 18.99 16.05
N GLY A 131 -16.27 20.00 16.87
CA GLY A 131 -16.60 21.40 16.59
C GLY A 131 -15.63 22.13 15.66
N ARG A 132 -14.46 21.55 15.34
CA ARG A 132 -13.43 22.19 14.52
C ARG A 132 -13.75 22.10 13.03
N PHE A 133 -13.16 23.01 12.25
CA PHE A 133 -13.19 22.97 10.78
C PHE A 133 -11.94 22.29 10.23
N PRO A 134 -11.98 21.76 8.98
CA PRO A 134 -10.83 21.10 8.35
C PRO A 134 -9.53 21.91 8.36
N SER A 135 -9.62 23.23 8.21
CA SER A 135 -8.45 24.14 8.24
C SER A 135 -7.74 24.22 9.61
N GLU A 136 -8.38 23.77 10.68
CA GLU A 136 -7.85 23.78 12.04
C GLU A 136 -7.23 22.42 12.43
N LEU A 137 -7.19 21.46 11.49
CA LEU A 137 -6.76 20.09 11.72
C LEU A 137 -5.39 19.84 11.11
N SER A 138 -4.58 19.02 11.79
CA SER A 138 -3.38 18.43 11.17
C SER A 138 -3.76 17.43 10.06
N GLY A 139 -2.83 17.12 9.14
CA GLY A 139 -3.08 16.17 8.05
C GLY A 139 -3.57 14.80 8.54
N GLY A 140 -2.99 14.25 9.59
CA GLY A 140 -3.46 13.00 10.19
C GLY A 140 -4.86 13.08 10.80
N GLN A 141 -5.24 14.25 11.38
CA GLN A 141 -6.59 14.48 11.87
C GLN A 141 -7.59 14.59 10.70
N GLN A 142 -7.23 15.31 9.62
CA GLN A 142 -8.06 15.39 8.42
C GLN A 142 -8.31 14.02 7.81
N GLN A 143 -7.29 13.18 7.76
CA GLN A 143 -7.42 11.79 7.27
C GLN A 143 -8.39 10.97 8.12
N ARG A 144 -8.31 11.03 9.47
CA ARG A 144 -9.24 10.33 10.36
C ARG A 144 -10.68 10.83 10.17
N VAL A 145 -10.88 12.13 9.95
CA VAL A 145 -12.19 12.69 9.63
C VAL A 145 -12.70 12.17 8.29
N ALA A 146 -11.86 12.14 7.25
CA ALA A 146 -12.21 11.58 5.94
C ALA A 146 -12.59 10.09 6.03
N LEU A 147 -11.82 9.31 6.78
CA LEU A 147 -12.11 7.91 7.05
C LEU A 147 -13.45 7.77 7.80
N GLY A 148 -13.67 8.56 8.85
CA GLY A 148 -14.91 8.57 9.63
C GLY A 148 -16.13 8.90 8.79
N ARG A 149 -16.04 9.91 7.90
CA ARG A 149 -17.11 10.30 6.98
C ARG A 149 -17.58 9.13 6.08
N VAL A 150 -16.64 8.25 5.73
CA VAL A 150 -16.95 7.07 4.92
C VAL A 150 -17.48 5.94 5.80
N LEU A 151 -16.85 5.68 6.95
CA LEU A 151 -17.17 4.54 7.82
C LEU A 151 -18.52 4.66 8.53
N VAL A 152 -19.03 5.85 8.79
CA VAL A 152 -20.37 6.06 9.37
C VAL A 152 -21.50 5.47 8.50
N LEU A 153 -21.25 5.33 7.18
CA LEU A 153 -22.17 4.71 6.22
C LEU A 153 -22.13 3.19 6.22
N LYS A 154 -21.21 2.59 6.97
CA LYS A 154 -20.99 1.14 7.04
C LYS A 154 -20.85 0.51 5.64
N PRO A 155 -19.87 0.95 4.83
CA PRO A 155 -19.68 0.40 3.50
C PRO A 155 -19.23 -1.06 3.57
N ASN A 156 -19.51 -1.83 2.51
CA ASN A 156 -19.05 -3.22 2.41
C ASN A 156 -17.55 -3.29 2.08
N ILE A 157 -17.05 -2.32 1.32
CA ILE A 157 -15.63 -2.20 0.91
C ILE A 157 -15.18 -0.77 1.14
N LEU A 158 -13.96 -0.62 1.63
CA LEU A 158 -13.24 0.65 1.75
C LEU A 158 -12.19 0.72 0.64
N LEU A 159 -12.30 1.72 -0.21
CA LEU A 159 -11.34 2.05 -1.27
C LEU A 159 -10.53 3.26 -0.84
N MET A 160 -9.20 3.18 -0.85
CA MET A 160 -8.33 4.27 -0.43
C MET A 160 -7.28 4.56 -1.50
N ASP A 161 -7.25 5.79 -2.00
CA ASP A 161 -6.32 6.25 -3.04
C ASP A 161 -5.20 7.08 -2.42
N GLU A 162 -4.03 6.48 -2.21
CA GLU A 162 -2.81 7.09 -1.63
C GLU A 162 -3.07 7.98 -0.40
N PRO A 163 -3.82 7.51 0.61
CA PRO A 163 -4.31 8.36 1.70
C PRO A 163 -3.23 8.86 2.66
N LEU A 164 -1.98 8.36 2.57
CA LEU A 164 -0.87 8.76 3.42
C LEU A 164 0.18 9.61 2.68
N SER A 165 0.03 9.84 1.39
CA SER A 165 1.06 10.47 0.54
C SER A 165 1.37 11.92 0.94
N SER A 166 0.40 12.65 1.49
CA SER A 166 0.55 14.04 1.91
C SER A 166 1.16 14.23 3.31
N LEU A 167 1.42 13.12 4.05
CA LEU A 167 1.94 13.16 5.41
C LEU A 167 3.47 13.09 5.44
N ASP A 168 4.09 13.75 6.43
CA ASP A 168 5.51 13.56 6.73
C ASP A 168 5.81 12.13 7.20
N ALA A 169 7.08 11.72 7.15
CA ALA A 169 7.49 10.33 7.40
C ALA A 169 7.13 9.83 8.81
N ASN A 170 7.24 10.67 9.85
CA ASN A 170 6.96 10.27 11.22
C ASN A 170 5.46 10.11 11.47
N LEU A 171 4.68 11.08 10.99
CA LEU A 171 3.22 11.03 11.08
C LEU A 171 2.67 9.87 10.26
N ARG A 172 3.23 9.60 9.06
CA ARG A 172 2.85 8.48 8.21
C ARG A 172 3.01 7.14 8.93
N LYS A 173 4.13 6.90 9.63
CA LYS A 173 4.35 5.67 10.43
C LYS A 173 3.28 5.49 11.51
N LYS A 174 2.95 6.56 12.22
CA LYS A 174 1.93 6.52 13.28
C LYS A 174 0.55 6.23 12.73
N VAL A 175 0.13 6.99 11.71
CA VAL A 175 -1.21 6.85 11.11
C VAL A 175 -1.36 5.49 10.41
N ARG A 176 -0.30 4.95 9.82
CA ARG A 176 -0.27 3.61 9.24
C ARG A 176 -0.60 2.53 10.28
N ALA A 177 0.01 2.58 11.45
CA ALA A 177 -0.27 1.62 12.53
C ALA A 177 -1.73 1.72 13.00
N GLU A 178 -2.25 2.94 13.18
CA GLU A 178 -3.63 3.20 13.58
C GLU A 178 -4.63 2.68 12.52
N LEU A 179 -4.35 2.92 11.23
CA LEU A 179 -5.19 2.44 10.13
C LEU A 179 -5.32 0.91 10.12
N LYS A 180 -4.19 0.21 10.33
CA LYS A 180 -4.19 -1.26 10.44
C LYS A 180 -5.03 -1.74 11.60
N GLU A 181 -4.96 -1.07 12.75
CA GLU A 181 -5.74 -1.40 13.94
C GLU A 181 -7.23 -1.19 13.71
N ILE A 182 -7.62 -0.04 13.14
CA ILE A 182 -9.01 0.28 12.80
C ILE A 182 -9.59 -0.77 11.85
N GLN A 183 -8.86 -1.11 10.77
CA GLN A 183 -9.30 -2.11 9.80
C GLN A 183 -9.50 -3.49 10.44
N LYS A 184 -8.55 -3.93 11.28
CA LYS A 184 -8.66 -5.20 12.02
C LYS A 184 -9.87 -5.22 12.96
N ARG A 185 -10.12 -4.13 13.67
CA ARG A 185 -11.25 -3.98 14.60
C ARG A 185 -12.60 -4.02 13.87
N LEU A 186 -12.69 -3.35 12.72
CA LEU A 186 -13.91 -3.28 11.92
C LEU A 186 -14.09 -4.49 10.99
N LYS A 187 -13.03 -5.25 10.70
CA LYS A 187 -12.98 -6.34 9.72
C LYS A 187 -13.53 -5.95 8.35
N ILE A 188 -13.33 -4.69 7.96
CA ILE A 188 -13.82 -4.19 6.68
C ILE A 188 -12.85 -4.61 5.56
N THR A 189 -13.41 -5.10 4.45
CA THR A 189 -12.65 -5.39 3.23
C THR A 189 -12.08 -4.08 2.69
N THR A 190 -10.78 -4.04 2.46
CA THR A 190 -10.08 -2.80 2.08
C THR A 190 -9.26 -3.02 0.82
N ILE A 191 -9.43 -2.12 -0.16
CA ILE A 191 -8.53 -1.95 -1.30
C ILE A 191 -7.74 -0.67 -1.08
N TYR A 192 -6.44 -0.80 -0.97
CA TYR A 192 -5.51 0.29 -0.69
C TYR A 192 -4.59 0.52 -1.87
N VAL A 193 -4.51 1.74 -2.35
CA VAL A 193 -3.62 2.12 -3.45
C VAL A 193 -2.43 2.88 -2.89
N THR A 194 -1.23 2.47 -3.24
CA THR A 194 0.01 3.17 -2.90
C THR A 194 1.13 2.88 -3.90
N HIS A 195 2.16 3.70 -3.89
CA HIS A 195 3.45 3.43 -4.51
C HIS A 195 4.55 3.19 -3.46
N ASP A 196 4.20 3.25 -2.17
CA ASP A 196 5.13 3.05 -1.06
C ASP A 196 5.19 1.58 -0.65
N ARG A 197 6.40 1.01 -0.75
CA ARG A 197 6.68 -0.40 -0.41
C ARG A 197 6.48 -0.69 1.07
N GLU A 198 6.88 0.23 1.95
CA GLU A 198 6.75 0.03 3.40
C GLU A 198 5.29 0.00 3.82
N GLU A 199 4.44 0.82 3.19
CA GLU A 199 2.99 0.77 3.41
C GLU A 199 2.44 -0.59 3.00
N ALA A 200 2.74 -1.04 1.78
CA ALA A 200 2.27 -2.31 1.26
C ALA A 200 2.73 -3.49 2.15
N LEU A 201 4.03 -3.56 2.48
CA LEU A 201 4.58 -4.65 3.30
C LEU A 201 4.00 -4.70 4.72
N SER A 202 3.70 -3.53 5.33
CA SER A 202 3.27 -3.46 6.72
C SER A 202 1.76 -3.52 6.93
N LEU A 203 0.97 -3.01 5.99
CA LEU A 203 -0.49 -2.96 6.12
C LEU A 203 -1.18 -4.20 5.59
N SER A 204 -0.67 -4.78 4.50
CA SER A 204 -1.43 -5.71 3.69
C SER A 204 -1.50 -7.12 4.25
N ASP A 205 -2.61 -7.77 4.02
CA ASP A 205 -2.74 -9.22 4.07
C ASP A 205 -2.34 -9.82 2.70
N GLU A 206 -2.67 -9.10 1.61
CA GLU A 206 -2.32 -9.44 0.23
C GLU A 206 -1.87 -8.19 -0.54
N ILE A 207 -0.91 -8.36 -1.44
CA ILE A 207 -0.43 -7.33 -2.35
C ILE A 207 -0.68 -7.79 -3.78
N ALA A 208 -1.19 -6.90 -4.63
CA ALA A 208 -1.18 -7.06 -6.07
C ALA A 208 -0.20 -6.03 -6.67
N VAL A 209 0.94 -6.50 -7.17
CA VAL A 209 1.91 -5.65 -7.86
C VAL A 209 1.44 -5.40 -9.27
N MET A 210 1.26 -4.12 -9.60
CA MET A 210 0.77 -3.66 -10.89
C MET A 210 1.85 -2.99 -11.70
N ASN A 211 1.90 -3.31 -12.99
CA ASN A 211 2.64 -2.54 -13.98
C ASN A 211 1.86 -2.51 -15.30
N GLU A 212 1.89 -1.39 -16.02
CA GLU A 212 1.26 -1.21 -17.33
C GLU A 212 -0.20 -1.73 -17.41
N GLY A 213 -0.99 -1.47 -16.37
CA GLY A 213 -2.40 -1.84 -16.31
C GLY A 213 -2.69 -3.32 -16.04
N ARG A 214 -1.69 -4.13 -15.68
CA ARG A 214 -1.78 -5.57 -15.40
C ARG A 214 -1.27 -5.90 -14.02
N ILE A 215 -1.69 -7.05 -13.47
CA ILE A 215 -1.07 -7.64 -12.28
C ILE A 215 0.12 -8.49 -12.75
N LEU A 216 1.28 -8.24 -12.16
CA LEU A 216 2.48 -9.06 -12.35
C LEU A 216 2.54 -10.20 -11.33
N GLN A 217 2.18 -9.89 -10.08
CA GLN A 217 2.12 -10.87 -9.01
C GLN A 217 1.03 -10.49 -8.00
N HIS A 218 0.32 -11.49 -7.47
CA HIS A 218 -0.62 -11.35 -6.37
C HIS A 218 -0.32 -12.41 -5.32
N GLY A 219 -0.22 -12.00 -4.06
CA GLY A 219 0.12 -12.90 -2.95
C GLY A 219 0.35 -12.14 -1.65
N THR A 220 0.90 -12.83 -0.65
CA THR A 220 1.25 -12.22 0.64
C THR A 220 2.46 -11.29 0.53
N PRO A 221 2.64 -10.33 1.45
CA PRO A 221 3.85 -9.48 1.51
C PRO A 221 5.16 -10.30 1.51
N ARG A 222 5.18 -11.42 2.23
CA ARG A 222 6.36 -12.30 2.31
C ARG A 222 6.68 -12.97 0.98
N GLU A 223 5.67 -13.45 0.26
CA GLU A 223 5.86 -14.05 -1.07
C GLU A 223 6.47 -13.05 -2.04
N HIS A 224 5.99 -11.80 -2.08
CA HIS A 224 6.56 -10.77 -2.93
C HIS A 224 8.02 -10.43 -2.61
N TYR A 225 8.40 -10.47 -1.32
CA TYR A 225 9.73 -10.13 -0.88
C TYR A 225 10.75 -11.25 -1.09
N PHE A 226 10.35 -12.49 -0.74
CA PHE A 226 11.24 -13.65 -0.77
C PHE A 226 11.19 -14.43 -2.09
N ASN A 227 10.04 -14.42 -2.77
CA ASN A 227 9.79 -15.19 -4.01
C ASN A 227 9.12 -14.30 -5.07
N PRO A 228 9.77 -13.21 -5.52
CA PRO A 228 9.22 -12.36 -6.57
C PRO A 228 9.11 -13.13 -7.89
N ALA A 229 8.01 -12.89 -8.62
CA ALA A 229 7.72 -13.58 -9.88
C ALA A 229 8.66 -13.17 -11.02
N ASP A 230 9.18 -11.94 -10.98
CA ASP A 230 10.03 -11.40 -12.03
C ASP A 230 11.04 -10.36 -11.48
N ARG A 231 11.95 -9.90 -12.36
CA ARG A 231 12.96 -8.88 -12.02
C ARG A 231 12.36 -7.54 -11.65
N PHE A 232 11.23 -7.17 -12.27
CA PHE A 232 10.55 -5.92 -11.94
C PHE A 232 10.01 -5.97 -10.50
N THR A 233 9.25 -7.00 -10.17
CA THR A 233 8.71 -7.21 -8.82
C THR A 233 9.84 -7.28 -7.78
N ALA A 234 10.92 -8.01 -8.07
CA ALA A 234 12.09 -8.08 -7.20
C ALA A 234 12.66 -6.69 -6.88
N SER A 235 12.95 -5.88 -7.90
CA SER A 235 13.49 -4.52 -7.75
C SER A 235 12.49 -3.57 -7.11
N PHE A 236 11.22 -3.71 -7.44
CA PHE A 236 10.17 -2.83 -6.93
C PHE A 236 9.90 -3.09 -5.44
N MET A 237 10.04 -4.32 -4.96
CA MET A 237 9.83 -4.68 -3.55
C MET A 237 11.02 -4.35 -2.64
N GLY A 238 12.22 -4.17 -3.15
CA GLY A 238 13.41 -3.83 -2.36
C GLY A 238 14.68 -3.77 -3.19
N GLU A 239 15.75 -3.27 -2.61
CA GLU A 239 17.08 -3.34 -3.21
C GLU A 239 17.46 -4.79 -3.50
N THR A 240 18.13 -5.02 -4.61
CA THR A 240 18.34 -6.37 -5.13
C THR A 240 19.61 -6.48 -5.92
N ASN A 241 20.42 -7.49 -5.64
CA ASN A 241 21.49 -7.94 -6.50
C ASN A 241 20.95 -8.97 -7.48
N PHE A 242 21.23 -8.81 -8.77
CA PHE A 242 20.97 -9.82 -9.79
C PHE A 242 22.29 -10.49 -10.17
N LEU A 243 22.48 -11.71 -9.69
CA LEU A 243 23.66 -12.55 -9.97
C LEU A 243 23.22 -13.65 -10.94
N ASP A 244 23.37 -13.37 -12.23
CA ASP A 244 22.87 -14.17 -13.34
C ASP A 244 21.34 -14.31 -13.30
N GLU A 245 20.79 -15.51 -13.09
CA GLU A 245 19.35 -15.77 -12.94
C GLU A 245 18.88 -15.76 -11.49
N ARG A 246 19.78 -15.42 -10.56
CA ARG A 246 19.49 -15.40 -9.12
C ARG A 246 19.28 -13.96 -8.63
N MET A 247 18.30 -13.82 -7.78
CA MET A 247 18.03 -12.63 -7.00
C MET A 247 18.57 -12.83 -5.59
N VAL A 248 19.35 -11.86 -5.09
CA VAL A 248 19.90 -11.87 -3.73
C VAL A 248 19.66 -10.50 -3.08
N ARG A 249 18.99 -10.45 -1.94
CA ARG A 249 18.83 -9.21 -1.18
C ARG A 249 20.16 -8.81 -0.52
N PRO A 250 20.46 -7.50 -0.42
CA PRO A 250 21.70 -7.03 0.22
C PRO A 250 21.88 -7.54 1.66
N GLU A 251 20.79 -7.64 2.43
CA GLU A 251 20.79 -8.15 3.80
C GLU A 251 20.90 -9.68 3.91
N TRP A 252 20.85 -10.40 2.79
CA TRP A 252 21.10 -11.84 2.73
C TRP A 252 22.57 -12.17 2.48
N ILE A 253 23.42 -11.17 2.45
CA ILE A 253 24.85 -11.33 2.21
C ILE A 253 25.61 -10.92 3.46
N GLU A 254 26.43 -11.81 3.96
CA GLU A 254 27.41 -11.49 5.00
C GLU A 254 28.69 -10.93 4.38
N ILE A 255 29.34 -9.99 5.07
CA ILE A 255 30.64 -9.41 4.67
C ILE A 255 31.63 -9.52 5.82
N PHE A 256 32.83 -9.99 5.54
CA PHE A 256 33.94 -10.21 6.50
C PHE A 256 35.24 -9.65 5.96
N PRO A 257 36.19 -9.23 6.83
CA PRO A 257 37.57 -8.97 6.43
C PRO A 257 38.21 -10.19 5.73
N ALA A 258 39.17 -9.97 4.83
CA ALA A 258 39.75 -11.02 3.99
C ALA A 258 40.47 -12.11 4.76
N ASP A 259 41.01 -11.77 5.96
CA ASP A 259 41.73 -12.66 6.89
C ASP A 259 40.77 -13.54 7.72
N PHE A 260 39.49 -13.33 7.60
CA PHE A 260 38.49 -14.13 8.28
C PHE A 260 38.41 -15.54 7.65
N SER A 261 38.54 -16.59 8.50
CA SER A 261 38.70 -17.99 8.09
C SER A 261 37.47 -18.64 7.41
N LYS A 262 36.35 -17.90 7.18
CA LYS A 262 35.17 -18.38 6.52
C LYS A 262 35.36 -18.50 4.99
N GLU A 263 34.77 -19.52 4.40
CA GLU A 263 34.58 -19.62 2.95
C GLU A 263 33.73 -18.45 2.46
N GLY A 264 33.96 -17.98 1.21
CA GLY A 264 33.23 -16.88 0.61
C GLY A 264 33.95 -16.32 -0.61
N GLN A 265 33.21 -15.61 -1.47
CA GLN A 265 33.77 -14.95 -2.66
C GLN A 265 34.62 -13.75 -2.23
N LYS A 266 35.79 -13.60 -2.84
CA LYS A 266 36.67 -12.43 -2.60
C LYS A 266 36.12 -11.23 -3.35
N GLY A 267 36.24 -10.08 -2.73
CA GLY A 267 35.88 -8.81 -3.33
C GLY A 267 36.63 -7.64 -2.71
N VAL A 268 36.49 -6.46 -3.30
CA VAL A 268 37.07 -5.21 -2.82
C VAL A 268 35.94 -4.21 -2.57
N VAL A 269 35.95 -3.55 -1.42
CA VAL A 269 34.98 -2.52 -1.06
C VAL A 269 35.27 -1.25 -1.85
N THR A 270 34.30 -0.82 -2.67
CA THR A 270 34.41 0.38 -3.50
C THR A 270 33.68 1.58 -2.94
N ASP A 271 32.64 1.36 -2.10
CA ASP A 271 31.84 2.44 -1.49
C ASP A 271 31.19 1.97 -0.18
N ILE A 272 30.94 2.90 0.73
CA ILE A 272 30.30 2.65 2.03
C ILE A 272 29.29 3.76 2.30
N GLU A 273 28.01 3.39 2.54
CA GLU A 273 26.93 4.31 2.88
C GLU A 273 26.35 3.95 4.24
N PHE A 274 26.40 4.89 5.19
CA PHE A 274 25.80 4.72 6.52
C PHE A 274 24.33 5.13 6.51
N LEU A 275 23.41 4.18 6.72
CA LEU A 275 21.95 4.37 6.66
C LEU A 275 21.26 4.25 8.03
N GLY A 276 22.02 4.42 9.10
CA GLY A 276 21.54 4.39 10.48
C GLY A 276 21.41 2.98 11.04
N SER A 277 20.35 2.25 10.75
CA SER A 277 20.12 0.87 11.22
C SER A 277 21.05 -0.16 10.58
N PHE A 278 21.58 0.15 9.42
CA PHE A 278 22.55 -0.68 8.69
C PHE A 278 23.55 0.19 7.92
N THR A 279 24.64 -0.43 7.54
CA THR A 279 25.65 0.15 6.63
C THR A 279 25.61 -0.64 5.33
N ARG A 280 25.48 0.05 4.21
CA ARG A 280 25.53 -0.52 2.86
C ARG A 280 26.94 -0.45 2.32
N TYR A 281 27.45 -1.59 1.88
CA TYR A 281 28.74 -1.72 1.20
C TYR A 281 28.50 -2.00 -0.28
N LYS A 282 29.24 -1.34 -1.16
CA LYS A 282 29.37 -1.75 -2.56
C LYS A 282 30.68 -2.54 -2.67
N VAL A 283 30.56 -3.81 -3.03
CA VAL A 283 31.69 -4.73 -3.13
C VAL A 283 31.86 -5.15 -4.57
N GLN A 284 33.05 -4.96 -5.12
CA GLN A 284 33.41 -5.45 -6.46
C GLN A 284 33.82 -6.91 -6.37
N VAL A 285 33.06 -7.81 -7.00
CA VAL A 285 33.28 -9.25 -7.02
C VAL A 285 33.20 -9.73 -8.47
N ASP A 286 34.28 -10.32 -8.97
CA ASP A 286 34.37 -10.87 -10.33
C ASP A 286 33.84 -9.90 -11.43
N GLY A 287 34.20 -8.61 -11.30
CA GLY A 287 33.80 -7.55 -12.24
C GLY A 287 32.37 -7.05 -12.08
N LYS A 288 31.59 -7.55 -11.12
CA LYS A 288 30.22 -7.11 -10.81
C LYS A 288 30.19 -6.38 -9.49
N THR A 289 29.36 -5.33 -9.37
CA THR A 289 29.09 -4.65 -8.09
C THR A 289 28.00 -5.38 -7.33
N VAL A 290 28.28 -5.78 -6.09
CA VAL A 290 27.36 -6.45 -5.17
C VAL A 290 27.07 -5.50 -4.01
N LEU A 291 25.79 -5.24 -3.73
CA LEU A 291 25.33 -4.50 -2.57
C LEU A 291 25.22 -5.44 -1.36
N VAL A 292 25.77 -5.03 -0.23
CA VAL A 292 25.71 -5.80 1.03
C VAL A 292 25.26 -4.88 2.15
N ASP A 293 24.19 -5.23 2.83
CA ASP A 293 23.66 -4.49 3.99
C ASP A 293 24.04 -5.20 5.29
N LYS A 294 24.89 -4.56 6.10
CA LYS A 294 25.32 -5.06 7.39
C LYS A 294 24.71 -4.26 8.53
N SER A 295 24.09 -4.93 9.49
CA SER A 295 23.56 -4.28 10.69
C SER A 295 24.62 -3.46 11.42
N THR A 296 24.28 -2.24 11.83
CA THR A 296 25.17 -1.34 12.54
C THR A 296 25.64 -1.87 13.89
N VAL A 297 24.88 -2.78 14.51
CA VAL A 297 25.26 -3.46 15.77
C VAL A 297 26.51 -4.34 15.60
N LEU A 298 26.79 -4.78 14.38
CA LEU A 298 27.91 -5.66 14.03
C LEU A 298 29.10 -4.85 13.48
N GLN A 299 29.41 -3.71 14.05
CA GLN A 299 30.52 -2.84 13.60
C GLN A 299 31.84 -3.61 13.52
N GLY A 300 32.39 -3.75 12.31
CA GLY A 300 33.74 -4.15 12.01
C GLY A 300 34.39 -3.04 11.18
N ALA A 301 35.67 -2.80 11.35
CA ALA A 301 36.41 -1.69 10.72
C ALA A 301 36.69 -1.95 9.22
N ILE A 302 35.66 -2.28 8.43
CA ILE A 302 35.79 -2.42 6.97
C ILE A 302 35.80 -1.03 6.35
N LYS A 303 36.82 -0.74 5.52
CA LYS A 303 37.04 0.56 4.85
C LYS A 303 36.96 0.41 3.34
N ILE A 304 36.82 1.53 2.65
CA ILE A 304 36.95 1.58 1.19
C ILE A 304 38.37 1.15 0.82
N GLY A 305 38.48 0.26 -0.15
CA GLY A 305 39.74 -0.34 -0.61
C GLY A 305 40.10 -1.66 0.09
N ASP A 306 39.41 -2.02 1.17
CA ASP A 306 39.69 -3.28 1.86
C ASP A 306 39.29 -4.48 1.01
N GLU A 307 40.14 -5.51 1.02
CA GLU A 307 39.78 -6.85 0.55
C GLU A 307 38.83 -7.50 1.57
N VAL A 308 37.74 -8.04 1.08
CA VAL A 308 36.71 -8.67 1.88
C VAL A 308 36.30 -10.03 1.31
N ARG A 309 35.60 -10.78 2.13
CA ARG A 309 34.86 -11.98 1.67
C ARG A 309 33.38 -11.75 1.86
N ILE A 310 32.58 -12.14 0.87
CA ILE A 310 31.12 -12.15 0.95
C ILE A 310 30.61 -13.59 0.92
N ASN A 311 29.58 -13.85 1.73
CA ASN A 311 28.89 -15.14 1.78
C ASN A 311 27.40 -14.95 1.59
N ILE A 312 26.80 -15.58 0.59
CA ILE A 312 25.36 -15.50 0.30
C ILE A 312 24.64 -16.52 1.17
N LEU A 313 23.76 -16.02 2.05
CA LEU A 313 22.98 -16.86 2.98
C LEU A 313 21.67 -17.37 2.37
N ASN A 314 21.09 -16.60 1.43
CA ASN A 314 19.82 -16.91 0.80
C ASN A 314 19.77 -16.33 -0.62
N GLU A 315 19.09 -17.04 -1.51
CA GLU A 315 18.88 -16.60 -2.89
C GLU A 315 17.52 -17.07 -3.41
N CYS A 316 17.00 -16.41 -4.43
CA CYS A 316 15.80 -16.81 -5.15
C CYS A 316 16.13 -16.88 -6.65
N ARG A 317 15.73 -17.96 -7.32
CA ARG A 317 15.77 -18.03 -8.79
C ARG A 317 14.54 -17.35 -9.34
N LEU A 318 14.76 -16.44 -10.27
CA LEU A 318 13.69 -15.80 -11.01
C LEU A 318 13.29 -16.70 -12.18
N SER A 319 11.99 -16.87 -12.37
CA SER A 319 11.43 -17.66 -13.48
C SER A 319 11.48 -16.90 -14.80
#